data_3e352c456e6aadb683bca08d5c133b6b
#
_entry.id   3e352c456e6aadb683bca08d5c133b6b
#
_cell.length_a   1.000
_cell.length_b   1.000
_cell.length_c   1.000
_cell.angle_alpha   90.00
_cell.angle_beta   90.00
_cell.angle_gamma   90.00
#
_symmetry.space_group_name_H-M   'P 1'
#
loop_
_entity.id
_entity.type
_entity.pdbx_description
1 polymer ?
#
loop_
_entity_poly.entity_id
_entity_poly.type
_entity_poly.pdbx_seq_one_letter_code
_entity_poly.pdbx_strand_id
1 'polypeptide(L)'
;MRPLKEMPLTLVRLVRFILCDIDDTLTVEGTLPAETFTMLHRLKESGFCVIPVTGRPAGWCDHIARFWPVDGIVGENGAFYFRYDPTSKKMLRHYFKDEASRHKDRERLNAIQEQILTDIPGSAISADQAYREADLAIDFCEDVPPLSKEKVQKIVEIFESHGALARVSSIHVNGWFGNYDKCSMSRYLLRQVFILNEEQEKTEILFIGDSPNDCPMFQAFPISVGVANVLDFKGQLDPAPAWITEKRGGYGFSEMAEFLISHQRL
;
A
#
# COMPACT_ATOMS: atom_id res chain seq x y z
N MET A 1 4.41 18.91 -7.31
CA MET A 1 3.79 18.84 -5.95
C MET A 1 3.55 20.24 -5.42
N ARG A 2 2.37 20.55 -4.91
CA ARG A 2 2.01 21.78 -4.23
C ARG A 2 1.81 21.50 -2.73
N PRO A 3 2.00 22.45 -1.83
CA PRO A 3 1.70 22.25 -0.41
C PRO A 3 0.24 21.78 -0.20
N LEU A 4 0.00 20.86 0.72
CA LEU A 4 -1.33 20.34 1.03
C LEU A 4 -2.36 21.45 1.32
N LYS A 5 -1.96 22.50 2.06
CA LYS A 5 -2.79 23.66 2.39
C LYS A 5 -3.30 24.47 1.18
N GLU A 6 -2.72 24.25 0.02
CA GLU A 6 -3.17 24.87 -1.24
C GLU A 6 -4.18 24.01 -2.01
N MET A 7 -4.57 22.86 -1.46
CA MET A 7 -5.60 22.01 -2.08
C MET A 7 -6.94 22.76 -2.10
N PRO A 8 -7.58 22.88 -3.27
CA PRO A 8 -8.87 23.55 -3.38
C PRO A 8 -9.92 22.92 -2.48
N LEU A 9 -10.62 23.71 -1.66
CA LEU A 9 -11.66 23.19 -0.77
C LEU A 9 -12.84 22.54 -1.53
N THR A 10 -13.03 22.90 -2.79
CA THR A 10 -13.99 22.22 -3.68
C THR A 10 -13.62 20.77 -3.92
N LEU A 11 -12.33 20.41 -4.01
CA LEU A 11 -11.87 19.03 -4.09
C LEU A 11 -11.98 18.33 -2.74
N VAL A 12 -11.57 18.98 -1.66
CA VAL A 12 -11.65 18.42 -0.30
C VAL A 12 -13.08 17.94 0.02
N ARG A 13 -14.08 18.72 -0.37
CA ARG A 13 -15.49 18.39 -0.12
C ARG A 13 -16.04 17.24 -0.95
N LEU A 14 -15.37 16.84 -2.00
CA LEU A 14 -15.75 15.70 -2.83
C LEU A 14 -15.13 14.40 -2.29
N VAL A 15 -14.03 14.47 -1.55
CA VAL A 15 -13.33 13.29 -1.02
C VAL A 15 -14.25 12.53 -0.05
N ARG A 16 -14.44 11.26 -0.33
CA ARG A 16 -15.17 10.30 0.52
C ARG A 16 -14.33 9.08 0.87
N PHE A 17 -13.39 8.74 0.01
CA PHE A 17 -12.53 7.58 0.14
C PHE A 17 -11.09 8.01 0.28
N ILE A 18 -10.38 7.42 1.23
CA ILE A 18 -8.97 7.63 1.47
C ILE A 18 -8.27 6.29 1.29
N LEU A 19 -7.51 6.16 0.21
CA LEU A 19 -6.58 5.06 0.01
C LEU A 19 -5.23 5.50 0.55
N CYS A 20 -4.58 4.67 1.37
CA CYS A 20 -3.29 5.03 1.97
C CYS A 20 -2.33 3.84 1.97
N ASP A 21 -1.07 4.10 1.63
CA ASP A 21 -0.02 3.13 1.91
C ASP A 21 0.20 3.02 3.43
N ILE A 22 0.88 1.97 3.90
CA ILE A 22 1.13 1.73 5.33
C ILE A 22 2.54 2.14 5.72
N ASP A 23 3.55 1.47 5.13
CA ASP A 23 4.94 1.63 5.55
C ASP A 23 5.45 3.02 5.16
N ASP A 24 6.00 3.75 6.13
CA ASP A 24 6.47 5.13 5.97
C ASP A 24 5.41 6.16 5.51
N THR A 25 4.13 5.73 5.42
CA THR A 25 2.97 6.61 5.18
C THR A 25 2.07 6.72 6.41
N LEU A 26 1.60 5.59 6.97
CA LEU A 26 0.90 5.52 8.27
C LEU A 26 1.89 5.30 9.41
N THR A 27 3.02 4.66 9.14
CA THR A 27 4.06 4.37 10.13
C THR A 27 5.19 5.41 10.08
N VAL A 28 6.01 5.39 11.11
CA VAL A 28 7.29 6.09 11.22
C VAL A 28 8.29 5.10 11.78
N GLU A 29 9.38 4.84 11.06
CA GLU A 29 10.41 3.88 11.46
C GLU A 29 9.81 2.51 11.88
N GLY A 30 8.93 1.97 11.03
CA GLY A 30 8.25 0.69 11.24
C GLY A 30 7.17 0.68 12.33
N THR A 31 6.92 1.79 13.03
CA THR A 31 5.96 1.86 14.14
C THR A 31 4.77 2.74 13.78
N LEU A 32 3.55 2.31 14.14
CA LEU A 32 2.34 3.10 13.98
C LEU A 32 2.21 4.11 15.14
N PRO A 33 2.34 5.43 14.91
CA PRO A 33 2.18 6.42 15.97
C PRO A 33 0.74 6.45 16.52
N ALA A 34 0.60 6.69 17.83
CA ALA A 34 -0.72 6.82 18.46
C ALA A 34 -1.57 7.95 17.83
N GLU A 35 -0.93 9.05 17.41
CA GLU A 35 -1.58 10.15 16.70
C GLU A 35 -2.20 9.66 15.38
N THR A 36 -1.45 8.92 14.57
CA THR A 36 -1.92 8.35 13.29
C THR A 36 -3.11 7.43 13.51
N PHE A 37 -3.04 6.53 14.49
CA PHE A 37 -4.15 5.63 14.81
C PHE A 37 -5.40 6.40 15.28
N THR A 38 -5.22 7.45 16.07
CA THR A 38 -6.31 8.35 16.47
C THR A 38 -6.95 9.04 15.25
N MET A 39 -6.13 9.45 14.27
CA MET A 39 -6.66 10.08 13.06
C MET A 39 -7.43 9.12 12.16
N LEU A 40 -7.07 7.84 12.11
CA LEU A 40 -7.88 6.82 11.45
C LEU A 40 -9.28 6.73 12.06
N HIS A 41 -9.40 6.74 13.40
CA HIS A 41 -10.70 6.79 14.09
C HIS A 41 -11.49 8.06 13.75
N ARG A 42 -10.85 9.22 13.83
CA ARG A 42 -11.50 10.51 13.54
C ARG A 42 -11.99 10.60 12.09
N LEU A 43 -11.23 10.10 11.13
CA LEU A 43 -11.67 10.02 9.73
C LEU A 43 -12.94 9.18 9.59
N LYS A 44 -12.95 8.01 10.22
CA LYS A 44 -14.12 7.13 10.22
C LYS A 44 -15.35 7.78 10.85
N GLU A 45 -15.18 8.40 12.01
CA GLU A 45 -16.24 9.15 12.72
C GLU A 45 -16.75 10.34 11.89
N SER A 46 -15.90 10.93 11.06
CA SER A 46 -16.24 12.00 10.12
C SER A 46 -16.87 11.49 8.81
N GLY A 47 -17.10 10.17 8.68
CA GLY A 47 -17.79 9.57 7.54
C GLY A 47 -16.90 9.25 6.34
N PHE A 48 -15.58 9.35 6.46
CA PHE A 48 -14.66 8.88 5.42
C PHE A 48 -14.55 7.36 5.41
N CYS A 49 -14.45 6.80 4.21
CA CYS A 49 -14.08 5.41 4.01
C CYS A 49 -12.56 5.30 3.88
N VAL A 50 -11.90 4.57 4.78
CA VAL A 50 -10.44 4.44 4.81
C VAL A 50 -10.04 3.03 4.40
N ILE A 51 -9.15 2.91 3.41
CA ILE A 51 -8.70 1.64 2.84
C ILE A 51 -7.18 1.67 2.70
N PRO A 52 -6.44 1.02 3.61
CA PRO A 52 -5.01 0.80 3.42
C PRO A 52 -4.72 -0.06 2.19
N VAL A 53 -3.60 0.25 1.51
CA VAL A 53 -3.14 -0.44 0.29
C VAL A 53 -1.64 -0.72 0.44
N THR A 54 -1.26 -1.97 0.67
CA THR A 54 0.07 -2.31 1.16
C THR A 54 0.71 -3.52 0.48
N GLY A 55 2.02 -3.64 0.57
CA GLY A 55 2.77 -4.87 0.31
C GLY A 55 2.83 -5.83 1.51
N ARG A 56 2.24 -5.48 2.66
CA ARG A 56 2.24 -6.34 3.85
C ARG A 56 1.40 -7.60 3.66
N PRO A 57 1.72 -8.71 4.39
CA PRO A 57 1.15 -10.02 4.17
C PRO A 57 -0.32 -10.16 4.58
N ALA A 58 -0.96 -11.21 4.08
CA ALA A 58 -2.36 -11.54 4.35
C ALA A 58 -2.68 -11.65 5.84
N GLY A 59 -1.78 -12.20 6.65
CA GLY A 59 -1.99 -12.29 8.11
C GLY A 59 -2.09 -10.92 8.79
N TRP A 60 -1.26 -9.95 8.38
CA TRP A 60 -1.37 -8.57 8.86
C TRP A 60 -2.65 -7.91 8.35
N CYS A 61 -2.99 -8.13 7.08
CA CYS A 61 -4.20 -7.58 6.47
C CYS A 61 -5.48 -8.11 7.14
N ASP A 62 -5.53 -9.39 7.55
CA ASP A 62 -6.65 -9.94 8.32
C ASP A 62 -6.80 -9.23 9.67
N HIS A 63 -5.69 -9.05 10.40
CA HIS A 63 -5.68 -8.29 11.65
C HIS A 63 -6.16 -6.85 11.45
N ILE A 64 -5.57 -6.13 10.48
CA ILE A 64 -5.91 -4.73 10.19
C ILE A 64 -7.38 -4.59 9.80
N ALA A 65 -7.88 -5.41 8.87
CA ALA A 65 -9.28 -5.36 8.44
C ALA A 65 -10.28 -5.57 9.59
N ARG A 66 -9.89 -6.31 10.63
CA ARG A 66 -10.75 -6.65 11.76
C ARG A 66 -10.64 -5.67 12.93
N PHE A 67 -9.44 -5.17 13.21
CA PHE A 67 -9.16 -4.43 14.46
C PHE A 67 -8.92 -2.94 14.26
N TRP A 68 -8.57 -2.49 13.05
CA TRP A 68 -8.39 -1.07 12.79
C TRP A 68 -9.70 -0.42 12.33
N PRO A 69 -9.83 0.89 12.48
CA PRO A 69 -11.01 1.63 12.01
C PRO A 69 -10.93 1.87 10.49
N VAL A 70 -10.91 0.76 9.71
CA VAL A 70 -10.81 0.78 8.25
C VAL A 70 -11.99 0.07 7.60
N ASP A 71 -12.26 0.35 6.33
CA ASP A 71 -13.41 -0.18 5.60
C ASP A 71 -13.06 -1.36 4.68
N GLY A 72 -11.79 -1.66 4.59
CA GLY A 72 -11.18 -2.75 3.84
C GLY A 72 -9.68 -2.54 3.78
N ILE A 73 -8.95 -3.47 3.18
CA ILE A 73 -7.51 -3.39 2.96
C ILE A 73 -7.15 -4.16 1.70
N VAL A 74 -6.25 -3.60 0.90
CA VAL A 74 -5.60 -4.29 -0.23
C VAL A 74 -4.22 -4.71 0.21
N GLY A 75 -3.89 -5.99 0.07
CA GLY A 75 -2.64 -6.58 0.55
C GLY A 75 -1.79 -7.20 -0.54
N GLU A 76 -0.53 -7.54 -0.18
CA GLU A 76 0.48 -8.17 -1.04
C GLU A 76 0.49 -7.55 -2.45
N ASN A 77 0.65 -6.21 -2.49
CA ASN A 77 0.73 -5.42 -3.72
C ASN A 77 -0.46 -5.59 -4.69
N GLY A 78 -1.64 -5.95 -4.17
CA GLY A 78 -2.85 -6.11 -4.96
C GLY A 78 -3.27 -7.56 -5.21
N ALA A 79 -2.64 -8.53 -4.56
CA ALA A 79 -3.02 -9.94 -4.68
C ALA A 79 -4.43 -10.24 -4.18
N PHE A 80 -4.91 -9.44 -3.26
CA PHE A 80 -6.23 -9.60 -2.64
C PHE A 80 -6.72 -8.30 -2.02
N TYR A 81 -8.02 -8.28 -1.66
CA TYR A 81 -8.54 -7.39 -0.64
C TYR A 81 -9.28 -8.17 0.44
N PHE A 82 -9.22 -7.65 1.68
CA PHE A 82 -10.00 -8.14 2.81
C PHE A 82 -10.89 -7.03 3.34
N ARG A 83 -12.10 -7.40 3.78
CA ARG A 83 -13.05 -6.49 4.41
C ARG A 83 -13.81 -7.23 5.50
N TYR A 84 -13.78 -6.70 6.71
CA TYR A 84 -14.60 -7.23 7.78
C TYR A 84 -15.98 -6.53 7.80
N ASP A 85 -17.05 -7.32 7.76
CA ASP A 85 -18.41 -6.82 7.94
C ASP A 85 -18.82 -7.01 9.41
N PRO A 86 -18.93 -5.94 10.20
CA PRO A 86 -19.28 -6.04 11.61
C PRO A 86 -20.72 -6.48 11.83
N THR A 87 -21.60 -6.27 10.85
CA THR A 87 -23.03 -6.64 10.94
C THR A 87 -23.21 -8.15 10.84
N SER A 88 -22.65 -8.76 9.81
CA SER A 88 -22.68 -10.22 9.63
C SER A 88 -21.58 -10.94 10.40
N LYS A 89 -20.62 -10.22 10.99
CA LYS A 89 -19.41 -10.72 11.68
C LYS A 89 -18.58 -11.66 10.79
N LYS A 90 -18.48 -11.33 9.50
CA LYS A 90 -17.75 -12.14 8.51
C LYS A 90 -16.62 -11.35 7.88
N MET A 91 -15.50 -12.05 7.63
CA MET A 91 -14.40 -11.53 6.82
C MET A 91 -14.67 -11.89 5.36
N LEU A 92 -14.86 -10.88 4.51
CA LEU A 92 -14.85 -11.03 3.07
C LEU A 92 -13.40 -11.04 2.60
N ARG A 93 -12.98 -12.10 1.93
CA ARG A 93 -11.66 -12.24 1.30
C ARG A 93 -11.84 -12.47 -0.19
N HIS A 94 -11.24 -11.63 -0.98
CA HIS A 94 -11.21 -11.79 -2.43
C HIS A 94 -9.75 -11.81 -2.89
N TYR A 95 -9.37 -12.84 -3.62
CA TYR A 95 -8.04 -13.01 -4.21
C TYR A 95 -8.09 -12.82 -5.71
N PHE A 96 -7.05 -12.23 -6.29
CA PHE A 96 -6.92 -12.10 -7.75
C PHE A 96 -6.85 -13.46 -8.43
N LYS A 97 -6.15 -14.42 -7.82
CA LYS A 97 -6.04 -15.80 -8.29
C LYS A 97 -6.77 -16.77 -7.37
N ASP A 98 -7.29 -17.83 -7.93
CA ASP A 98 -7.83 -18.95 -7.14
C ASP A 98 -6.74 -19.68 -6.34
N GLU A 99 -7.14 -20.49 -5.39
CA GLU A 99 -6.26 -21.20 -4.47
C GLU A 99 -5.28 -22.14 -5.19
N ALA A 100 -5.77 -22.89 -6.19
CA ALA A 100 -4.94 -23.83 -6.95
C ALA A 100 -3.84 -23.11 -7.74
N SER A 101 -4.16 -21.95 -8.32
CA SER A 101 -3.19 -21.09 -9.02
C SER A 101 -2.17 -20.52 -8.05
N ARG A 102 -2.59 -20.04 -6.87
CA ARG A 102 -1.66 -19.54 -5.83
C ARG A 102 -0.71 -20.64 -5.34
N HIS A 103 -1.21 -21.88 -5.22
CA HIS A 103 -0.36 -23.00 -4.81
C HIS A 103 0.74 -23.31 -5.83
N LYS A 104 0.41 -23.34 -7.12
CA LYS A 104 1.41 -23.48 -8.20
C LYS A 104 2.43 -22.35 -8.22
N ASP A 105 1.97 -21.13 -8.01
CA ASP A 105 2.88 -19.97 -7.95
C ASP A 105 3.81 -20.05 -6.73
N ARG A 106 3.34 -20.57 -5.59
CA ARG A 106 4.17 -20.79 -4.41
C ARG A 106 5.33 -21.76 -4.69
N GLU A 107 5.08 -22.86 -5.42
CA GLU A 107 6.13 -23.80 -5.82
C GLU A 107 7.22 -23.11 -6.68
N ARG A 108 6.80 -22.25 -7.62
CA ARG A 108 7.71 -21.47 -8.46
C ARG A 108 8.49 -20.42 -7.65
N LEU A 109 7.81 -19.74 -6.71
CA LEU A 109 8.45 -18.77 -5.82
C LEU A 109 9.48 -19.41 -4.90
N ASN A 110 9.27 -20.65 -4.45
CA ASN A 110 10.24 -21.40 -3.66
C ASN A 110 11.55 -21.62 -4.43
N ALA A 111 11.48 -21.96 -5.73
CA ALA A 111 12.69 -22.11 -6.55
C ALA A 111 13.44 -20.77 -6.72
N ILE A 112 12.71 -19.66 -6.90
CA ILE A 112 13.30 -18.30 -6.95
C ILE A 112 13.97 -17.95 -5.62
N GLN A 113 13.34 -18.27 -4.51
CA GLN A 113 13.86 -18.07 -3.16
C GLN A 113 15.20 -18.78 -2.97
N GLU A 114 15.29 -20.06 -3.32
CA GLU A 114 16.52 -20.85 -3.21
C GLU A 114 17.67 -20.23 -4.03
N GLN A 115 17.35 -19.79 -5.25
CA GLN A 115 18.35 -19.12 -6.09
C GLN A 115 18.81 -17.79 -5.48
N ILE A 116 17.88 -16.92 -5.04
CA ILE A 116 18.24 -15.61 -4.46
C ILE A 116 19.12 -15.78 -3.24
N LEU A 117 18.76 -16.69 -2.33
CA LEU A 117 19.56 -16.94 -1.11
C LEU A 117 20.95 -17.49 -1.40
N THR A 118 21.11 -18.22 -2.52
CA THR A 118 22.40 -18.74 -2.97
C THR A 118 23.25 -17.65 -3.63
N ASP A 119 22.65 -16.87 -4.54
CA ASP A 119 23.39 -15.95 -5.42
C ASP A 119 23.62 -14.57 -4.77
N ILE A 120 22.83 -14.20 -3.76
CA ILE A 120 22.87 -12.88 -3.11
C ILE A 120 23.17 -13.04 -1.60
N PRO A 121 24.41 -13.26 -1.22
CA PRO A 121 24.79 -13.36 0.19
C PRO A 121 24.42 -12.09 0.97
N GLY A 122 23.78 -12.31 2.13
CA GLY A 122 23.31 -11.24 3.03
C GLY A 122 21.82 -10.89 2.84
N SER A 123 21.15 -11.42 1.81
CA SER A 123 19.70 -11.40 1.74
C SER A 123 19.09 -12.45 2.66
N ALA A 124 17.87 -12.22 3.10
CA ALA A 124 17.09 -13.20 3.85
C ALA A 124 15.63 -13.24 3.33
N ILE A 125 14.90 -14.26 3.74
CA ILE A 125 13.44 -14.27 3.59
C ILE A 125 12.88 -13.33 4.64
N SER A 126 11.91 -12.50 4.27
CA SER A 126 11.20 -11.66 5.22
C SER A 126 10.66 -12.49 6.40
N ALA A 127 10.80 -11.99 7.61
CA ALA A 127 10.31 -12.65 8.83
C ALA A 127 8.78 -12.89 8.79
N ASP A 128 8.06 -12.09 8.03
CA ASP A 128 6.61 -12.19 7.85
C ASP A 128 6.18 -13.15 6.70
N GLN A 129 7.12 -13.82 6.02
CA GLN A 129 6.83 -14.70 4.87
C GLN A 129 5.81 -15.80 5.20
N ALA A 130 5.79 -16.31 6.42
CA ALA A 130 4.85 -17.34 6.85
C ALA A 130 3.39 -16.87 6.82
N TYR A 131 3.15 -15.56 6.79
CA TYR A 131 1.83 -14.94 6.75
C TYR A 131 1.40 -14.49 5.35
N ARG A 132 2.23 -14.75 4.30
CA ARG A 132 1.96 -14.36 2.91
C ARG A 132 1.25 -15.46 2.13
N GLU A 133 0.31 -15.05 1.31
CA GLU A 133 -0.54 -15.95 0.52
C GLU A 133 -0.20 -15.99 -0.97
N ALA A 134 0.40 -14.94 -1.53
CA ALA A 134 0.57 -14.81 -2.98
C ALA A 134 1.97 -14.37 -3.43
N ASP A 135 2.75 -13.69 -2.59
CA ASP A 135 4.07 -13.20 -2.96
C ASP A 135 5.21 -13.84 -2.15
N LEU A 136 6.43 -13.57 -2.58
CA LEU A 136 7.68 -13.84 -1.88
C LEU A 136 8.34 -12.49 -1.58
N ALA A 137 8.66 -12.24 -0.31
CA ALA A 137 9.36 -11.06 0.14
C ALA A 137 10.80 -11.40 0.53
N ILE A 138 11.74 -10.77 -0.14
CA ILE A 138 13.17 -10.87 0.16
C ILE A 138 13.57 -9.63 0.94
N ASP A 139 14.01 -9.85 2.16
CA ASP A 139 14.52 -8.81 3.04
C ASP A 139 15.91 -8.38 2.61
N PHE A 140 16.10 -7.06 2.49
CA PHE A 140 17.38 -6.48 2.16
C PHE A 140 17.84 -5.40 3.17
N CYS A 141 17.02 -5.03 4.16
CA CYS A 141 17.38 -4.03 5.18
C CYS A 141 16.42 -3.90 6.38
N GLU A 142 15.45 -4.80 6.57
CA GLU A 142 14.57 -4.77 7.76
C GLU A 142 15.26 -5.50 8.93
N ASP A 143 15.48 -6.81 8.79
CA ASP A 143 16.10 -7.67 9.81
C ASP A 143 17.53 -8.09 9.45
N VAL A 144 18.05 -7.61 8.32
CA VAL A 144 19.41 -7.85 7.84
C VAL A 144 20.16 -6.53 7.63
N PRO A 145 21.49 -6.52 7.66
CA PRO A 145 22.26 -5.34 7.26
C PRO A 145 21.91 -4.91 5.84
N PRO A 146 21.75 -3.59 5.59
CA PRO A 146 21.33 -3.09 4.28
C PRO A 146 22.22 -3.59 3.13
N LEU A 147 21.59 -4.15 2.11
CA LEU A 147 22.29 -4.57 0.89
C LEU A 147 22.56 -3.36 -0.02
N SER A 148 23.59 -3.48 -0.86
CA SER A 148 23.87 -2.47 -1.88
C SER A 148 22.77 -2.43 -2.95
N LYS A 149 22.61 -1.28 -3.62
CA LYS A 149 21.63 -1.12 -4.70
C LYS A 149 21.80 -2.13 -5.83
N GLU A 150 23.05 -2.51 -6.13
CA GLU A 150 23.38 -3.51 -7.15
C GLU A 150 22.88 -4.90 -6.76
N LYS A 151 22.95 -5.27 -5.47
CA LYS A 151 22.41 -6.52 -4.96
C LYS A 151 20.87 -6.52 -5.00
N VAL A 152 20.25 -5.43 -4.59
CA VAL A 152 18.78 -5.27 -4.67
C VAL A 152 18.31 -5.39 -6.12
N GLN A 153 19.02 -4.75 -7.07
CA GLN A 153 18.70 -4.85 -8.48
C GLN A 153 18.83 -6.28 -9.01
N LYS A 154 19.86 -7.03 -8.59
CA LYS A 154 20.01 -8.44 -8.95
C LYS A 154 18.88 -9.32 -8.42
N ILE A 155 18.35 -9.04 -7.22
CA ILE A 155 17.16 -9.74 -6.71
C ILE A 155 15.99 -9.52 -7.66
N VAL A 156 15.75 -8.29 -8.10
CA VAL A 156 14.70 -7.96 -9.09
C VAL A 156 14.90 -8.76 -10.39
N GLU A 157 16.14 -8.75 -10.94
CA GLU A 157 16.47 -9.45 -12.17
C GLU A 157 16.25 -10.97 -12.07
N ILE A 158 16.53 -11.58 -10.90
CA ILE A 158 16.24 -13.01 -10.68
C ILE A 158 14.74 -13.26 -10.75
N PHE A 159 13.90 -12.47 -10.06
CA PHE A 159 12.43 -12.59 -10.17
C PHE A 159 11.97 -12.48 -11.63
N GLU A 160 12.41 -11.44 -12.33
CA GLU A 160 12.03 -11.17 -13.73
C GLU A 160 12.48 -12.27 -14.69
N SER A 161 13.67 -12.86 -14.49
CA SER A 161 14.18 -13.96 -15.30
C SER A 161 13.32 -15.21 -15.22
N HIS A 162 12.61 -15.41 -14.11
CA HIS A 162 11.64 -16.48 -13.92
C HIS A 162 10.21 -16.11 -14.37
N GLY A 163 10.03 -14.90 -14.94
CA GLY A 163 8.72 -14.39 -15.38
C GLY A 163 7.81 -13.94 -14.24
N ALA A 164 8.37 -13.67 -13.07
CA ALA A 164 7.67 -13.02 -11.97
C ALA A 164 7.76 -11.50 -12.11
N LEU A 165 6.78 -10.77 -11.60
CA LEU A 165 6.88 -9.35 -11.35
C LEU A 165 7.66 -9.12 -10.05
N ALA A 166 8.42 -8.03 -9.98
CA ALA A 166 9.09 -7.63 -8.77
C ALA A 166 8.90 -6.14 -8.48
N ARG A 167 8.81 -5.78 -7.21
CA ARG A 167 8.76 -4.39 -6.73
C ARG A 167 9.62 -4.23 -5.50
N VAL A 168 10.39 -3.16 -5.49
CA VAL A 168 11.21 -2.76 -4.35
C VAL A 168 10.38 -1.83 -3.46
N SER A 169 10.22 -2.20 -2.19
CA SER A 169 9.67 -1.35 -1.13
C SER A 169 10.81 -0.68 -0.35
N SER A 170 10.50 -0.01 0.75
CA SER A 170 11.52 0.56 1.66
C SER A 170 12.43 -0.52 2.29
N ILE A 171 11.94 -1.75 2.43
CA ILE A 171 12.58 -2.82 3.20
C ILE A 171 12.74 -4.16 2.45
N HIS A 172 11.86 -4.46 1.50
CA HIS A 172 11.81 -5.74 0.80
C HIS A 172 11.79 -5.60 -0.72
N VAL A 173 12.26 -6.64 -1.41
CA VAL A 173 11.90 -6.91 -2.80
C VAL A 173 10.79 -7.94 -2.79
N ASN A 174 9.57 -7.53 -3.17
CA ASN A 174 8.42 -8.42 -3.29
C ASN A 174 8.29 -8.94 -4.72
N GLY A 175 8.17 -10.25 -4.88
CA GLY A 175 7.99 -10.90 -6.17
C GLY A 175 6.76 -11.78 -6.23
N TRP A 176 6.02 -11.73 -7.35
CA TRP A 176 4.79 -12.52 -7.54
C TRP A 176 4.51 -12.86 -9.00
N PHE A 177 3.60 -13.79 -9.22
CA PHE A 177 3.10 -14.15 -10.54
C PHE A 177 1.67 -13.68 -10.74
N GLY A 178 1.44 -12.91 -11.78
CA GLY A 178 0.10 -12.39 -12.14
C GLY A 178 0.15 -10.94 -12.53
N ASN A 179 -0.77 -10.54 -13.38
CA ASN A 179 -0.85 -9.16 -13.86
C ASN A 179 -1.82 -8.36 -12.96
N TYR A 180 -1.42 -8.16 -11.72
CA TYR A 180 -2.13 -7.35 -10.74
C TYR A 180 -1.16 -6.40 -10.03
N ASP A 181 -1.69 -5.35 -9.49
CA ASP A 181 -0.99 -4.35 -8.69
C ASP A 181 -1.93 -3.68 -7.67
N LYS A 182 -1.37 -2.83 -6.82
CA LYS A 182 -2.11 -2.03 -5.83
C LYS A 182 -3.31 -1.30 -6.48
N CYS A 183 -3.11 -0.73 -7.66
CA CYS A 183 -4.13 0.08 -8.34
C CYS A 183 -5.29 -0.76 -8.86
N SER A 184 -5.01 -1.84 -9.58
CA SER A 184 -6.03 -2.72 -10.18
C SER A 184 -6.93 -3.35 -9.12
N MET A 185 -6.36 -3.84 -8.01
CA MET A 185 -7.14 -4.43 -6.93
C MET A 185 -7.92 -3.36 -6.14
N SER A 186 -7.34 -2.18 -5.93
CA SER A 186 -8.07 -1.07 -5.29
C SER A 186 -9.30 -0.67 -6.11
N ARG A 187 -9.14 -0.50 -7.42
CA ARG A 187 -10.27 -0.22 -8.32
C ARG A 187 -11.30 -1.34 -8.32
N TYR A 188 -10.85 -2.59 -8.32
CA TYR A 188 -11.76 -3.72 -8.24
C TYR A 188 -12.60 -3.67 -6.95
N LEU A 189 -11.96 -3.47 -5.78
CA LEU A 189 -12.64 -3.30 -4.50
C LEU A 189 -13.65 -2.14 -4.54
N LEU A 190 -13.22 -0.97 -5.01
CA LEU A 190 -14.07 0.24 -5.09
C LEU A 190 -15.31 0.01 -5.96
N ARG A 191 -15.15 -0.64 -7.12
CA ARG A 191 -16.25 -0.92 -8.04
C ARG A 191 -17.18 -2.03 -7.57
N GLN A 192 -16.63 -3.12 -7.01
CA GLN A 192 -17.44 -4.29 -6.63
C GLN A 192 -18.11 -4.15 -5.27
N VAL A 193 -17.48 -3.47 -4.33
CA VAL A 193 -17.97 -3.38 -2.94
C VAL A 193 -18.61 -2.03 -2.66
N PHE A 194 -18.02 -0.94 -3.15
CA PHE A 194 -18.51 0.42 -2.92
C PHE A 194 -19.28 1.00 -4.11
N ILE A 195 -19.35 0.24 -5.24
CA ILE A 195 -20.16 0.55 -6.44
C ILE A 195 -19.79 1.90 -7.07
N LEU A 196 -18.50 2.27 -7.02
CA LEU A 196 -18.04 3.51 -7.64
C LEU A 196 -17.89 3.35 -9.16
N ASN A 197 -18.23 4.41 -9.88
CA ASN A 197 -17.93 4.54 -11.30
C ASN A 197 -16.59 5.28 -11.54
N GLU A 198 -16.13 5.35 -12.79
CA GLU A 198 -14.85 5.96 -13.17
C GLU A 198 -14.75 7.47 -12.84
N GLU A 199 -15.86 8.20 -12.88
CA GLU A 199 -15.88 9.62 -12.54
C GLU A 199 -15.71 9.82 -11.04
N GLN A 200 -16.39 9.01 -10.24
CA GLN A 200 -16.24 9.01 -8.79
C GLN A 200 -14.84 8.60 -8.35
N GLU A 201 -14.22 7.62 -9.02
CA GLU A 201 -12.82 7.26 -8.75
C GLU A 201 -11.86 8.45 -8.91
N LYS A 202 -12.13 9.37 -9.83
CA LYS A 202 -11.29 10.55 -10.08
C LYS A 202 -11.58 11.72 -9.14
N THR A 203 -12.78 11.80 -8.60
CA THR A 203 -13.26 12.98 -7.88
C THR A 203 -13.48 12.75 -6.39
N GLU A 204 -13.78 11.51 -5.96
CA GLU A 204 -14.12 11.19 -4.58
C GLU A 204 -13.01 10.46 -3.82
N ILE A 205 -11.93 10.05 -4.51
CA ILE A 205 -10.83 9.28 -3.92
C ILE A 205 -9.60 10.16 -3.76
N LEU A 206 -9.07 10.20 -2.53
CA LEU A 206 -7.74 10.69 -2.25
C LEU A 206 -6.81 9.48 -2.02
N PHE A 207 -5.67 9.47 -2.67
CA PHE A 207 -4.58 8.54 -2.36
C PHE A 207 -3.43 9.25 -1.67
N ILE A 208 -2.87 8.64 -0.61
CA ILE A 208 -1.68 9.13 0.08
C ILE A 208 -0.62 8.04 0.17
N GLY A 209 0.64 8.38 -0.16
CA GLY A 209 1.79 7.49 -0.18
C GLY A 209 3.10 8.25 0.03
N ASP A 210 4.22 7.54 0.04
CA ASP A 210 5.53 8.06 0.44
C ASP A 210 6.65 7.88 -0.59
N SER A 211 6.53 6.97 -1.56
CA SER A 211 7.69 6.47 -2.30
C SER A 211 7.38 6.15 -3.78
N PRO A 212 8.40 5.82 -4.60
CA PRO A 212 8.23 5.51 -6.03
C PRO A 212 7.32 4.33 -6.34
N ASN A 213 7.14 3.36 -5.42
CA ASN A 213 6.23 2.25 -5.60
C ASN A 213 4.76 2.69 -5.66
N ASP A 214 4.45 3.92 -5.21
CA ASP A 214 3.13 4.53 -5.22
C ASP A 214 2.84 5.36 -6.48
N CYS A 215 3.82 5.56 -7.37
CA CYS A 215 3.62 6.30 -8.61
C CYS A 215 2.41 5.82 -9.43
N PRO A 216 2.15 4.51 -9.58
CA PRO A 216 0.94 4.04 -10.27
C PRO A 216 -0.35 4.49 -9.59
N MET A 217 -0.36 4.62 -8.27
CA MET A 217 -1.50 5.12 -7.51
C MET A 217 -1.66 6.64 -7.67
N PHE A 218 -0.55 7.40 -7.63
CA PHE A 218 -0.57 8.84 -7.92
C PHE A 218 -1.09 9.15 -9.33
N GLN A 219 -0.76 8.30 -10.30
CA GLN A 219 -1.27 8.42 -11.67
C GLN A 219 -2.76 8.09 -11.75
N ALA A 220 -3.19 7.07 -11.05
CA ALA A 220 -4.56 6.55 -11.12
C ALA A 220 -5.59 7.46 -10.44
N PHE A 221 -5.19 8.11 -9.34
CA PHE A 221 -6.04 8.94 -8.49
C PHE A 221 -5.55 10.39 -8.48
N PRO A 222 -6.20 11.30 -9.25
CA PRO A 222 -5.74 12.67 -9.42
C PRO A 222 -5.66 13.47 -8.11
N ILE A 223 -6.51 13.14 -7.10
CA ILE A 223 -6.39 13.73 -5.76
C ILE A 223 -5.36 12.90 -4.99
N SER A 224 -4.08 13.20 -5.20
CA SER A 224 -2.97 12.45 -4.63
C SER A 224 -2.10 13.32 -3.73
N VAL A 225 -1.71 12.77 -2.58
CA VAL A 225 -0.89 13.44 -1.57
C VAL A 225 0.37 12.60 -1.33
N GLY A 226 1.53 13.20 -1.29
CA GLY A 226 2.73 12.59 -0.76
C GLY A 226 2.96 13.04 0.68
N VAL A 227 3.30 12.13 1.60
CA VAL A 227 3.91 12.56 2.85
C VAL A 227 5.33 13.06 2.56
N ALA A 228 5.90 13.91 3.42
CA ALA A 228 7.18 14.59 3.12
C ALA A 228 8.35 13.64 2.79
N ASN A 229 8.23 12.33 3.07
CA ASN A 229 9.20 11.30 2.66
C ASN A 229 9.43 11.26 1.15
N VAL A 230 8.42 11.61 0.33
CA VAL A 230 8.56 11.66 -1.14
C VAL A 230 9.70 12.58 -1.60
N LEU A 231 10.14 13.53 -0.78
CA LEU A 231 11.26 14.42 -1.10
C LEU A 231 12.61 13.69 -1.15
N ASP A 232 12.75 12.56 -0.47
CA ASP A 232 13.96 11.73 -0.50
C ASP A 232 14.15 11.04 -1.87
N PHE A 233 13.07 10.93 -2.63
CA PHE A 233 13.03 10.32 -3.97
C PHE A 233 12.94 11.33 -5.10
N LYS A 234 13.43 12.56 -4.88
CA LYS A 234 13.39 13.63 -5.89
C LYS A 234 14.04 13.17 -7.21
N GLY A 235 13.28 13.28 -8.30
CA GLY A 235 13.69 12.83 -9.63
C GLY A 235 13.41 11.34 -9.94
N GLN A 236 12.86 10.59 -8.98
CA GLN A 236 12.47 9.19 -9.15
C GLN A 236 10.94 8.98 -9.15
N LEU A 237 10.18 10.06 -8.87
CA LEU A 237 8.71 10.02 -8.84
C LEU A 237 8.16 10.47 -10.20
N ASP A 238 7.61 9.54 -10.97
CA ASP A 238 6.95 9.82 -12.24
C ASP A 238 5.70 8.94 -12.41
N PRO A 239 4.50 9.53 -12.24
CA PRO A 239 4.23 10.90 -11.81
C PRO A 239 4.44 11.12 -10.31
N ALA A 240 4.77 12.35 -9.95
CA ALA A 240 4.76 12.77 -8.56
C ALA A 240 3.33 13.06 -8.07
N PRO A 241 3.06 13.00 -6.74
CA PRO A 241 1.76 13.35 -6.19
C PRO A 241 1.41 14.82 -6.44
N ALA A 242 0.12 15.14 -6.50
CA ALA A 242 -0.36 16.50 -6.75
C ALA A 242 -0.02 17.46 -5.59
N TRP A 243 -0.17 16.97 -4.35
CA TRP A 243 0.09 17.74 -3.12
C TRP A 243 1.08 17.00 -2.22
N ILE A 244 1.66 17.74 -1.27
CA ILE A 244 2.62 17.23 -0.30
C ILE A 244 2.34 17.80 1.09
N THR A 245 2.48 16.94 2.12
CA THR A 245 2.42 17.36 3.53
C THR A 245 3.72 18.00 3.99
N GLU A 246 3.68 18.78 5.08
CA GLU A 246 4.88 19.35 5.72
C GLU A 246 5.59 18.29 6.59
N LYS A 247 4.82 17.37 7.18
CA LYS A 247 5.33 16.31 8.06
C LYS A 247 5.58 15.01 7.30
N ARG A 248 6.41 14.15 7.90
CA ARG A 248 6.78 12.84 7.36
C ARG A 248 5.91 11.72 7.91
N GLY A 249 5.80 10.61 7.16
CA GLY A 249 5.19 9.35 7.61
C GLY A 249 3.81 9.57 8.24
N GLY A 250 3.52 8.84 9.31
CA GLY A 250 2.25 8.91 10.01
C GLY A 250 1.85 10.30 10.52
N TYR A 251 2.82 11.17 10.79
CA TYR A 251 2.54 12.57 11.14
C TYR A 251 2.07 13.37 9.91
N GLY A 252 2.60 13.07 8.71
CA GLY A 252 2.11 13.64 7.46
C GLY A 252 0.70 13.15 7.12
N PHE A 253 0.43 11.87 7.34
CA PHE A 253 -0.93 11.33 7.23
C PHE A 253 -1.88 12.05 8.20
N SER A 254 -1.46 12.25 9.45
CA SER A 254 -2.25 12.97 10.46
C SER A 254 -2.54 14.42 10.06
N GLU A 255 -1.58 15.11 9.45
CA GLU A 255 -1.74 16.45 8.88
C GLU A 255 -2.81 16.46 7.77
N MET A 256 -2.74 15.51 6.83
CA MET A 256 -3.73 15.36 5.76
C MET A 256 -5.13 15.06 6.34
N ALA A 257 -5.22 14.14 7.29
CA ALA A 257 -6.49 13.78 7.92
C ALA A 257 -7.13 14.97 8.64
N GLU A 258 -6.37 15.73 9.44
CA GLU A 258 -6.87 16.93 10.11
C GLU A 258 -7.33 17.98 9.11
N PHE A 259 -6.58 18.17 8.00
CA PHE A 259 -6.94 19.10 6.94
C PHE A 259 -8.29 18.71 6.30
N LEU A 260 -8.52 17.43 5.98
CA LEU A 260 -9.78 16.96 5.41
C LEU A 260 -10.94 17.15 6.39
N ILE A 261 -10.80 16.71 7.64
CA ILE A 261 -11.84 16.78 8.67
C ILE A 261 -12.26 18.24 8.93
N SER A 262 -11.28 19.14 9.03
CA SER A 262 -11.53 20.56 9.32
C SER A 262 -12.26 21.31 8.19
N HIS A 263 -12.21 20.77 6.95
CA HIS A 263 -12.81 21.44 5.78
C HIS A 263 -13.97 20.66 5.15
N GLN A 264 -14.30 19.49 5.70
CA GLN A 264 -15.53 18.77 5.34
C GLN A 264 -16.74 19.54 5.90
N ARG A 265 -17.75 19.82 5.08
CA ARG A 265 -19.02 20.30 5.61
C ARG A 265 -19.77 19.12 6.22
N LEU A 266 -20.21 19.28 7.45
CA LEU A 266 -21.28 18.49 8.05
C LEU A 266 -22.56 18.64 7.23
#